data_9b7f50c7be54e4fca08d9d1fa6b0aea0
#
_entry.id   9b7f50c7be54e4fca08d9d1fa6b0aea0
#
_cell.length_a   1.000
_cell.length_b   1.000
_cell.length_c   1.000
_cell.angle_alpha   90.00
_cell.angle_beta   90.00
_cell.angle_gamma   90.00
#
_symmetry.space_group_name_H-M   'P 1'
#
loop_
_entity.id
_entity.type
_entity.pdbx_description
1 polymer ?
#
loop_
_entity_poly.entity_id
_entity_poly.type
_entity_poly.pdbx_seq_one_letter_code
_entity_poly.pdbx_strand_id
1 'polypeptide(L)'
;LSEWNLSRAFFDIRVNKYNSNFGDIHFTSHDKSPELYFNIELSRSILNPFIGHLFPLAVVLLMLYALVLTISRQESSLAITGFNVSTVIAACSALFFILLIMHVQLRDELAVNAIVYMEYFYLVSYITILMVTVNAVLLLQDTPMKMLAFKDNLIPKLIYWPILLVWIFII
;
A
#
# COMPACT_ATOMS: atom_id res chain seq x y z
N LEU A 1 -5.98 9.69 -20.23
CA LEU A 1 -5.08 8.57 -20.62
C LEU A 1 -3.60 8.85 -20.29
N SER A 2 -3.32 9.69 -19.29
CA SER A 2 -1.95 10.11 -18.94
C SER A 2 -1.05 8.98 -18.41
N GLU A 3 -1.63 7.86 -17.99
CA GLU A 3 -0.91 6.71 -17.41
C GLU A 3 -0.67 5.56 -18.42
N TRP A 4 -1.28 5.62 -19.58
CA TRP A 4 -1.19 4.59 -20.60
C TRP A 4 -0.34 5.04 -21.76
N ASN A 5 0.70 4.28 -22.08
CA ASN A 5 1.53 4.47 -23.24
C ASN A 5 1.07 3.54 -24.35
N LEU A 6 0.88 4.09 -25.55
CA LEU A 6 0.62 3.31 -26.73
C LEU A 6 1.89 2.53 -27.08
N SER A 7 1.85 1.21 -26.98
CA SER A 7 2.96 0.33 -27.35
C SER A 7 2.91 0.01 -28.84
N ARG A 8 1.74 -0.38 -29.34
CA ARG A 8 1.53 -0.76 -30.72
C ARG A 8 0.07 -0.56 -31.11
N ALA A 9 -0.16 -0.19 -32.38
CA ALA A 9 -1.48 -0.20 -32.98
C ALA A 9 -1.37 -0.83 -34.39
N PHE A 10 -2.20 -1.85 -34.64
CA PHE A 10 -2.16 -2.57 -35.91
C PHE A 10 -3.53 -3.16 -36.26
N PHE A 11 -3.73 -3.39 -37.57
CA PHE A 11 -4.87 -4.11 -38.07
C PHE A 11 -4.54 -5.60 -38.21
N ASP A 12 -5.52 -6.45 -37.86
CA ASP A 12 -5.44 -7.90 -38.01
C ASP A 12 -6.72 -8.43 -38.63
N ILE A 13 -6.63 -9.45 -39.47
CA ILE A 13 -7.79 -10.12 -40.08
C ILE A 13 -7.97 -11.45 -39.39
N ARG A 14 -9.08 -11.61 -38.67
CA ARG A 14 -9.47 -12.87 -38.01
C ARG A 14 -10.65 -13.49 -38.71
N VAL A 15 -10.61 -14.80 -38.84
CA VAL A 15 -11.68 -15.57 -39.44
C VAL A 15 -12.52 -16.18 -38.33
N ASN A 16 -13.73 -15.68 -38.15
CA ASN A 16 -14.66 -16.15 -37.14
C ASN A 16 -15.76 -17.02 -37.72
N LYS A 17 -16.21 -18.01 -36.94
CA LYS A 17 -17.39 -18.81 -37.27
C LYS A 17 -18.53 -18.36 -36.39
N TYR A 18 -19.65 -18.06 -36.99
CA TYR A 18 -20.87 -17.68 -36.27
C TYR A 18 -21.92 -18.78 -36.36
N ASN A 19 -22.74 -18.89 -35.34
CA ASN A 19 -23.90 -19.81 -35.31
C ASN A 19 -25.22 -19.11 -35.64
N SER A 20 -25.14 -17.90 -36.20
CA SER A 20 -26.28 -17.10 -36.63
C SER A 20 -25.99 -16.47 -37.98
N ASN A 21 -27.04 -16.19 -38.73
CA ASN A 21 -26.96 -15.50 -40.03
C ASN A 21 -27.11 -13.98 -39.93
N PHE A 22 -27.12 -13.43 -38.73
CA PHE A 22 -27.31 -11.98 -38.44
C PHE A 22 -28.47 -11.31 -39.20
N GLY A 23 -29.47 -12.12 -39.61
CA GLY A 23 -30.63 -11.61 -40.38
C GLY A 23 -30.39 -11.55 -41.88
N ASP A 24 -29.23 -11.90 -42.39
CA ASP A 24 -28.93 -12.02 -43.83
C ASP A 24 -29.28 -13.43 -44.31
N ILE A 25 -30.22 -13.52 -45.29
CA ILE A 25 -30.67 -14.78 -45.87
C ILE A 25 -29.60 -15.44 -46.77
N HIS A 26 -28.60 -14.70 -47.21
CA HIS A 26 -27.50 -15.20 -48.06
C HIS A 26 -26.33 -15.64 -47.20
N PHE A 27 -26.29 -15.33 -45.91
CA PHE A 27 -25.21 -15.75 -45.02
C PHE A 27 -25.59 -17.07 -44.32
N THR A 28 -24.80 -18.10 -44.51
CA THR A 28 -24.96 -19.37 -43.82
C THR A 28 -24.16 -19.40 -42.53
N SER A 29 -24.78 -19.86 -41.46
CA SER A 29 -24.23 -19.85 -40.08
C SER A 29 -22.91 -20.65 -39.91
N HIS A 30 -22.41 -21.28 -40.95
CA HIS A 30 -21.18 -22.08 -40.93
C HIS A 30 -20.04 -21.46 -41.74
N ASP A 31 -20.32 -20.34 -42.41
CA ASP A 31 -19.30 -19.68 -43.22
C ASP A 31 -18.28 -18.97 -42.35
N LYS A 32 -17.02 -19.12 -42.73
CA LYS A 32 -15.91 -18.39 -42.11
C LYS A 32 -15.96 -16.96 -42.63
N SER A 33 -16.30 -16.03 -41.78
CA SER A 33 -16.32 -14.61 -42.12
C SER A 33 -15.00 -13.95 -41.73
N PRO A 34 -14.28 -13.33 -42.66
CA PRO A 34 -13.11 -12.53 -42.35
C PRO A 34 -13.56 -11.20 -41.75
N GLU A 35 -13.03 -10.86 -40.57
CA GLU A 35 -13.29 -9.63 -39.87
C GLU A 35 -12.03 -8.83 -39.67
N LEU A 36 -12.11 -7.52 -39.81
CA LEU A 36 -11.02 -6.62 -39.59
C LEU A 36 -11.04 -6.17 -38.13
N TYR A 37 -9.96 -6.46 -37.40
CA TYR A 37 -9.75 -6.02 -36.01
C TYR A 37 -8.71 -4.92 -35.99
N PHE A 38 -9.03 -3.85 -35.26
CA PHE A 38 -8.04 -2.84 -34.88
C PHE A 38 -7.57 -3.11 -33.45
N ASN A 39 -6.34 -3.59 -33.33
CA ASN A 39 -5.73 -3.94 -32.05
C ASN A 39 -4.91 -2.74 -31.55
N ILE A 40 -5.13 -2.37 -30.28
CA ILE A 40 -4.36 -1.35 -29.57
C ILE A 40 -3.72 -2.02 -28.38
N GLU A 41 -2.40 -2.07 -28.36
CA GLU A 41 -1.62 -2.55 -27.21
C GLU A 41 -1.23 -1.34 -26.35
N LEU A 42 -1.73 -1.31 -25.12
CA LEU A 42 -1.45 -0.28 -24.16
C LEU A 42 -0.57 -0.84 -23.05
N SER A 43 0.47 -0.13 -22.68
CA SER A 43 1.30 -0.40 -21.50
C SER A 43 1.06 0.65 -20.43
N ARG A 44 0.83 0.21 -19.21
CA ARG A 44 0.67 1.12 -18.07
C ARG A 44 2.02 1.45 -17.45
N SER A 45 2.28 2.74 -17.20
CA SER A 45 3.46 3.17 -16.47
C SER A 45 3.30 2.83 -14.99
N ILE A 46 4.18 1.99 -14.45
CA ILE A 46 4.19 1.61 -13.02
C ILE A 46 4.82 2.73 -12.16
N LEU A 47 5.61 3.60 -12.76
CA LEU A 47 6.35 4.63 -12.05
C LEU A 47 5.43 5.66 -11.38
N ASN A 48 4.36 6.07 -12.05
CA ASN A 48 3.42 7.07 -11.53
C ASN A 48 2.71 6.62 -10.24
N PRO A 49 2.05 5.43 -10.18
CA PRO A 49 1.45 4.96 -8.94
C PRO A 49 2.48 4.65 -7.86
N PHE A 50 3.71 4.23 -8.23
CA PHE A 50 4.78 4.03 -7.27
C PHE A 50 5.18 5.34 -6.56
N ILE A 51 5.45 6.40 -7.33
CA ILE A 51 5.83 7.70 -6.78
C ILE A 51 4.66 8.34 -6.02
N GLY A 52 3.44 8.26 -6.55
CA GLY A 52 2.27 8.89 -5.96
C GLY A 52 1.82 8.25 -4.64
N HIS A 53 1.91 6.94 -4.50
CA HIS A 53 1.33 6.21 -3.37
C HIS A 53 2.35 5.47 -2.50
N LEU A 54 3.28 4.70 -3.10
CA LEU A 54 4.22 3.88 -2.33
C LEU A 54 5.35 4.69 -1.70
N PHE A 55 5.86 5.70 -2.39
CA PHE A 55 6.93 6.53 -1.85
C PHE A 55 6.49 7.33 -0.60
N PRO A 56 5.36 8.04 -0.59
CA PRO A 56 4.87 8.71 0.63
C PRO A 56 4.59 7.72 1.76
N LEU A 57 4.06 6.53 1.45
CA LEU A 57 3.83 5.48 2.42
C LEU A 57 5.15 5.03 3.08
N ALA A 58 6.21 4.83 2.28
CA ALA A 58 7.53 4.48 2.80
C ALA A 58 8.08 5.57 3.74
N VAL A 59 7.85 6.85 3.42
CA VAL A 59 8.23 7.97 4.30
C VAL A 59 7.49 7.90 5.64
N VAL A 60 6.18 7.61 5.64
CA VAL A 60 5.40 7.42 6.87
C VAL A 60 5.97 6.29 7.72
N LEU A 61 6.31 5.15 7.12
CA LEU A 61 6.91 4.01 7.83
C LEU A 61 8.30 4.34 8.39
N LEU A 62 9.11 5.12 7.67
CA LEU A 62 10.40 5.62 8.17
C LEU A 62 10.23 6.57 9.36
N MET A 63 9.26 7.50 9.29
CA MET A 63 8.94 8.39 10.40
C MET A 63 8.47 7.62 11.63
N LEU A 64 7.67 6.58 11.41
CA LEU A 64 7.23 5.69 12.49
C LEU A 64 8.40 4.95 13.14
N TYR A 65 9.36 4.48 12.34
CA TYR A 65 10.59 3.89 12.87
C TYR A 65 11.40 4.88 13.70
N ALA A 66 11.55 6.13 13.21
CA ALA A 66 12.20 7.17 13.98
C ALA A 66 11.52 7.40 15.34
N LEU A 67 10.17 7.38 15.39
CA LEU A 67 9.42 7.43 16.66
C LEU A 67 9.74 6.24 17.57
N VAL A 68 9.81 5.01 17.04
CA VAL A 68 10.18 3.82 17.83
C VAL A 68 11.56 3.98 18.46
N LEU A 69 12.52 4.58 17.75
CA LEU A 69 13.86 4.83 18.28
C LEU A 69 13.85 5.84 19.44
N THR A 70 12.93 6.82 19.43
CA THR A 70 12.81 7.82 20.51
C THR A 70 12.10 7.30 21.76
N ILE A 71 11.35 6.19 21.66
CA ILE A 71 10.67 5.57 22.80
C ILE A 71 11.73 4.99 23.75
N SER A 72 11.87 5.60 24.92
CA SER A 72 12.81 5.23 25.96
C SER A 72 12.17 5.44 27.34
N ARG A 73 12.59 4.65 28.31
CA ARG A 73 12.20 4.80 29.73
C ARG A 73 13.27 5.55 30.52
N GLN A 74 14.44 5.75 29.95
CA GLN A 74 15.59 6.34 30.62
C GLN A 74 15.41 7.86 30.71
N GLU A 75 15.43 8.42 31.92
CA GLU A 75 15.25 9.84 32.16
C GLU A 75 16.23 10.73 31.41
N SER A 76 17.48 10.27 31.26
CA SER A 76 18.50 10.97 30.48
C SER A 76 18.12 11.09 29.01
N SER A 77 17.53 10.06 28.43
CA SER A 77 17.07 10.07 27.04
C SER A 77 15.83 10.93 26.87
N LEU A 78 14.88 10.88 27.81
CA LEU A 78 13.70 11.73 27.83
C LEU A 78 14.05 13.22 27.95
N ALA A 79 15.06 13.57 28.75
CA ALA A 79 15.55 14.94 28.89
C ALA A 79 16.18 15.49 27.61
N ILE A 80 16.86 14.62 26.83
CA ILE A 80 17.50 15.00 25.58
C ILE A 80 16.51 15.06 24.40
N THR A 81 15.64 14.07 24.29
CA THR A 81 14.70 13.96 23.15
C THR A 81 13.41 14.73 23.34
N GLY A 82 13.02 15.01 24.58
CA GLY A 82 11.73 15.64 24.92
C GLY A 82 10.49 14.81 24.57
N PHE A 83 10.67 13.57 24.11
CA PHE A 83 9.59 12.68 23.69
C PHE A 83 9.03 11.91 24.88
N ASN A 84 7.88 12.32 25.37
CA ASN A 84 7.07 11.56 26.30
C ASN A 84 6.00 10.74 25.55
N VAL A 85 5.25 9.88 26.27
CA VAL A 85 4.19 9.06 25.64
C VAL A 85 3.14 9.87 24.93
N SER A 86 2.72 10.99 25.53
CA SER A 86 1.71 11.86 24.93
C SER A 86 2.18 12.39 23.57
N THR A 87 3.46 12.76 23.47
CA THR A 87 4.06 13.22 22.21
C THR A 87 4.11 12.11 21.18
N VAL A 88 4.46 10.87 21.58
CA VAL A 88 4.46 9.71 20.67
C VAL A 88 3.05 9.40 20.18
N ILE A 89 2.06 9.40 21.07
CA ILE A 89 0.65 9.17 20.70
C ILE A 89 0.17 10.28 19.76
N ALA A 90 0.48 11.53 20.03
CA ALA A 90 0.12 12.65 19.15
C ALA A 90 0.75 12.50 17.75
N ALA A 91 2.03 12.14 17.68
CA ALA A 91 2.73 11.91 16.41
C ALA A 91 2.14 10.70 15.67
N CYS A 92 1.86 9.58 16.33
CA CYS A 92 1.19 8.42 15.74
C CYS A 92 -0.21 8.78 15.21
N SER A 93 -0.97 9.60 15.95
CA SER A 93 -2.28 10.07 15.49
C SER A 93 -2.16 10.95 14.25
N ALA A 94 -1.19 11.84 14.19
CA ALA A 94 -0.94 12.66 13.01
C ALA A 94 -0.58 11.81 11.78
N LEU A 95 0.32 10.83 11.94
CA LEU A 95 0.69 9.90 10.88
C LEU A 95 -0.50 9.04 10.43
N PHE A 96 -1.36 8.62 11.36
CA PHE A 96 -2.58 7.91 11.05
C PHE A 96 -3.53 8.73 10.16
N PHE A 97 -3.74 10.02 10.47
CA PHE A 97 -4.58 10.90 9.66
C PHE A 97 -4.00 11.13 8.26
N ILE A 98 -2.68 11.32 8.15
CA ILE A 98 -2.01 11.44 6.85
C ILE A 98 -2.24 10.17 6.03
N LEU A 99 -2.02 9.00 6.64
CA LEU A 99 -2.22 7.71 5.99
C LEU A 99 -3.67 7.48 5.56
N LEU A 100 -4.64 7.91 6.39
CA LEU A 100 -6.06 7.81 6.07
C LEU A 100 -6.42 8.64 4.83
N ILE A 101 -5.95 9.89 4.76
CA ILE A 101 -6.19 10.78 3.62
C ILE A 101 -5.60 10.17 2.34
N MET A 102 -4.37 9.68 2.41
CA MET A 102 -3.71 9.02 1.26
C MET A 102 -4.45 7.75 0.80
N HIS A 103 -4.97 6.97 1.74
CA HIS A 103 -5.74 5.77 1.43
C HIS A 103 -7.08 6.11 0.75
N VAL A 104 -7.77 7.14 1.24
CA VAL A 104 -9.01 7.63 0.61
C VAL A 104 -8.73 8.14 -0.80
N GLN A 105 -7.67 8.93 -1.00
CA GLN A 105 -7.26 9.41 -2.33
C GLN A 105 -6.97 8.25 -3.29
N LEU A 106 -6.25 7.21 -2.84
CA LEU A 106 -6.01 6.02 -3.64
C LEU A 106 -7.32 5.37 -4.10
N ARG A 107 -8.30 5.24 -3.21
CA ARG A 107 -9.62 4.65 -3.55
C ARG A 107 -10.40 5.49 -4.53
N ASP A 108 -10.37 6.81 -4.37
CA ASP A 108 -11.06 7.74 -5.27
C ASP A 108 -10.45 7.69 -6.68
N GLU A 109 -9.13 7.59 -6.79
CA GLU A 109 -8.44 7.49 -8.10
C GLU A 109 -8.71 6.17 -8.82
N LEU A 110 -8.82 5.08 -8.07
CA LEU A 110 -9.03 3.76 -8.65
C LEU A 110 -10.50 3.48 -9.02
N ALA A 111 -11.45 4.18 -8.40
CA ALA A 111 -12.90 4.05 -8.61
C ALA A 111 -13.39 2.58 -8.63
N VAL A 112 -12.75 1.69 -7.87
CA VAL A 112 -13.00 0.23 -7.87
C VAL A 112 -13.70 -0.18 -6.57
N ASN A 113 -14.69 -1.06 -6.68
CA ASN A 113 -15.41 -1.60 -5.52
C ASN A 113 -14.70 -2.79 -4.86
N ALA A 114 -13.62 -3.31 -5.44
CA ALA A 114 -12.82 -4.41 -4.91
C ALA A 114 -11.55 -3.92 -4.23
N ILE A 115 -11.03 -4.70 -3.28
CA ILE A 115 -9.75 -4.41 -2.63
C ILE A 115 -8.64 -4.56 -3.66
N VAL A 116 -7.85 -3.51 -3.81
CA VAL A 116 -6.70 -3.49 -4.73
C VAL A 116 -5.43 -3.88 -3.98
N TYR A 117 -4.49 -4.52 -4.69
CA TYR A 117 -3.21 -4.95 -4.12
C TYR A 117 -2.49 -3.85 -3.32
N MET A 118 -2.56 -2.59 -3.76
CA MET A 118 -1.95 -1.46 -3.05
C MET A 118 -2.58 -1.17 -1.67
N GLU A 119 -3.86 -1.50 -1.47
CA GLU A 119 -4.55 -1.26 -0.20
C GLU A 119 -3.97 -2.11 0.96
N TYR A 120 -3.44 -3.30 0.66
CA TYR A 120 -2.80 -4.13 1.68
C TYR A 120 -1.61 -3.45 2.35
N PHE A 121 -0.84 -2.64 1.61
CA PHE A 121 0.26 -1.87 2.19
C PHE A 121 -0.23 -0.80 3.18
N TYR A 122 -1.37 -0.17 2.89
CA TYR A 122 -2.02 0.76 3.83
C TYR A 122 -2.51 0.04 5.08
N LEU A 123 -3.12 -1.14 4.94
CA LEU A 123 -3.58 -1.95 6.08
C LEU A 123 -2.42 -2.35 6.99
N VAL A 124 -1.30 -2.81 6.42
CA VAL A 124 -0.08 -3.12 7.20
C VAL A 124 0.42 -1.88 7.93
N SER A 125 0.41 -0.72 7.28
CA SER A 125 0.84 0.53 7.89
C SER A 125 -0.05 0.95 9.06
N TYR A 126 -1.38 0.77 8.98
CA TYR A 126 -2.29 1.00 10.10
C TYR A 126 -1.99 0.09 11.28
N ILE A 127 -1.77 -1.20 11.02
CA ILE A 127 -1.39 -2.17 12.07
C ILE A 127 -0.06 -1.76 12.71
N THR A 128 0.91 -1.32 11.91
CA THR A 128 2.22 -0.88 12.40
C THR A 128 2.10 0.36 13.30
N ILE A 129 1.29 1.36 12.93
CA ILE A 129 1.01 2.54 13.76
C ILE A 129 0.40 2.11 15.11
N LEU A 130 -0.60 1.21 15.07
CA LEU A 130 -1.23 0.70 16.28
C LEU A 130 -0.22 -0.02 17.17
N MET A 131 0.62 -0.89 16.61
CA MET A 131 1.66 -1.61 17.36
C MET A 131 2.66 -0.66 18.03
N VAL A 132 3.08 0.40 17.35
CA VAL A 132 4.00 1.41 17.90
C VAL A 132 3.33 2.18 19.04
N THR A 133 2.06 2.56 18.87
CA THR A 133 1.29 3.25 19.90
C THR A 133 1.12 2.38 21.16
N VAL A 134 0.74 1.11 20.97
CA VAL A 134 0.60 0.12 22.06
C VAL A 134 1.95 -0.09 22.77
N ASN A 135 3.04 -0.24 22.00
CA ASN A 135 4.38 -0.38 22.57
C ASN A 135 4.75 0.82 23.46
N ALA A 136 4.46 2.05 23.02
CA ALA A 136 4.74 3.26 23.79
C ALA A 136 3.96 3.29 25.12
N VAL A 137 2.68 2.91 25.08
CA VAL A 137 1.82 2.86 26.29
C VAL A 137 2.28 1.75 27.24
N LEU A 138 2.56 0.54 26.73
CA LEU A 138 2.95 -0.61 27.55
C LEU A 138 4.32 -0.41 28.23
N LEU A 139 5.25 0.28 27.54
CA LEU A 139 6.57 0.54 28.11
C LEU A 139 6.51 1.42 29.39
N LEU A 140 5.52 2.29 29.48
CA LEU A 140 5.38 3.26 30.57
C LEU A 140 4.47 2.81 31.72
N GLN A 141 3.90 1.61 31.64
CA GLN A 141 3.23 1.00 32.78
C GLN A 141 4.23 0.79 33.93
N ASP A 142 3.74 0.84 35.16
CA ASP A 142 4.55 0.65 36.40
C ASP A 142 5.27 -0.73 36.37
N THR A 143 4.62 -1.74 35.81
CA THR A 143 5.17 -3.09 35.61
C THR A 143 5.22 -3.46 34.14
N PRO A 144 6.19 -2.96 33.38
CA PRO A 144 6.27 -3.28 31.96
C PRO A 144 6.59 -4.76 31.71
N MET A 145 6.10 -5.30 30.61
CA MET A 145 6.48 -6.65 30.18
C MET A 145 8.01 -6.77 30.11
N LYS A 146 8.59 -7.85 30.66
CA LYS A 146 10.05 -8.08 30.66
C LYS A 146 10.69 -7.96 29.28
N MET A 147 9.98 -8.34 28.23
CA MET A 147 10.46 -8.21 26.84
C MET A 147 10.60 -6.74 26.40
N LEU A 148 9.66 -5.88 26.76
CA LEU A 148 9.68 -4.45 26.39
C LEU A 148 10.67 -3.66 27.25
N ALA A 149 10.84 -4.04 28.52
CA ALA A 149 11.80 -3.42 29.42
C ALA A 149 13.25 -3.84 29.14
N PHE A 150 13.48 -4.88 28.33
CA PHE A 150 14.82 -5.38 28.03
C PHE A 150 15.64 -4.31 27.26
N LYS A 151 16.74 -3.87 27.89
CA LYS A 151 17.67 -2.88 27.33
C LYS A 151 16.97 -1.68 26.67
N ASP A 152 16.03 -1.10 27.41
CA ASP A 152 15.33 0.13 26.98
C ASP A 152 14.65 0.02 25.61
N ASN A 153 13.69 -0.92 25.53
CA ASN A 153 12.89 -1.12 24.30
C ASN A 153 13.69 -1.64 23.09
N LEU A 154 14.81 -2.32 23.33
CA LEU A 154 15.68 -2.81 22.24
C LEU A 154 14.96 -3.79 21.32
N ILE A 155 14.10 -4.68 21.85
CA ILE A 155 13.41 -5.72 21.09
C ILE A 155 12.48 -5.09 20.04
N PRO A 156 11.54 -4.20 20.35
CA PRO A 156 10.73 -3.52 19.35
C PRO A 156 11.54 -2.73 18.31
N LYS A 157 12.63 -2.07 18.74
CA LYS A 157 13.53 -1.33 17.84
C LYS A 157 14.19 -2.22 16.81
N LEU A 158 14.60 -3.44 17.19
CA LEU A 158 15.24 -4.42 16.29
C LEU A 158 14.23 -5.16 15.41
N ILE A 159 13.07 -5.52 15.96
CA ILE A 159 12.08 -6.35 15.28
C ILE A 159 11.23 -5.56 14.28
N TYR A 160 11.20 -4.23 14.37
CA TYR A 160 10.40 -3.36 13.51
C TYR A 160 10.59 -3.70 12.00
N TRP A 161 11.82 -3.64 11.51
CA TRP A 161 12.10 -3.90 10.10
C TRP A 161 11.87 -5.34 9.68
N PRO A 162 12.33 -6.37 10.41
CA PRO A 162 12.03 -7.76 10.06
C PRO A 162 10.54 -8.06 9.98
N ILE A 163 9.73 -7.59 10.93
CA ILE A 163 8.27 -7.79 10.88
C ILE A 163 7.67 -7.10 9.66
N LEU A 164 8.03 -5.85 9.41
CA LEU A 164 7.52 -5.09 8.28
C LEU A 164 7.89 -5.74 6.95
N LEU A 165 9.13 -6.20 6.79
CA LEU A 165 9.58 -6.90 5.58
C LEU A 165 8.85 -8.24 5.39
N VAL A 166 8.61 -8.99 6.47
CA VAL A 166 7.82 -10.24 6.39
C VAL A 166 6.40 -9.95 5.90
N TRP A 167 5.74 -8.90 6.43
CA TRP A 167 4.41 -8.51 5.97
C TRP A 167 4.40 -8.09 4.49
N ILE A 168 5.39 -7.29 4.06
CA ILE A 168 5.53 -6.89 2.65
C ILE A 168 5.77 -8.10 1.75
N PHE A 169 6.47 -9.13 2.23
CA PHE A 169 6.75 -10.33 1.45
C PHE A 169 5.54 -11.28 1.35
N ILE A 170 4.65 -11.26 2.35
CA ILE A 170 3.42 -12.07 2.36
C ILE A 170 2.34 -11.47 1.44
N ILE A 171 2.32 -10.15 1.27
CA ILE A 171 1.41 -9.44 0.35
C ILE A 171 1.82 -9.70 -1.11
#